data_a3960bf9701fc5e3eab986c520946d20
#
_entry.id   a3960bf9701fc5e3eab986c520946d20
#
_cell.length_a   1.000
_cell.length_b   1.000
_cell.length_c   1.000
_cell.angle_alpha   90.00
_cell.angle_beta   90.00
_cell.angle_gamma   90.00
#
_symmetry.space_group_name_H-M   'P 1'
#
loop_
_entity.id
_entity.type
_entity.pdbx_description
1 polymer ?
#
loop_
_entity_poly.entity_id
_entity_poly.type
_entity_poly.pdbx_seq_one_letter_code
_entity_poly.pdbx_strand_id
1 'polypeptide(L)'
;MFAGTAGSVPSARRGLPALFVRRGAERILIDCGEGTQRQLLRSVGLSDLTDIFITHLHVDHWLGLPGLLQTFNLRDRDRPLAIHGPPGLAEVMRSMKRVYGKLCFALEVVELEAGESVRRDTLEIGAVNVRHRVLAYGYVLVEDPRPGRFDAELAASLGVTPGPDFGRLQRGETVAGVRPEQVIGAQRDGRKVVVSGDTAPCETLAIAAHGADLLVHEATFGEEERDRARLTGHSTAAQAAQIAADAEVKLLALTHISARYGGSELREEARAVFEATELPRDFDSVEIPLADRGAPILVRFGEAPRASA
;
A
#
# COMPACT_ATOMS: atom_id res chain seq x y z
N MET A 1 3.24 -6.01 3.45
CA MET A 1 3.36 -6.66 4.77
C MET A 1 2.75 -5.74 5.81
N PHE A 2 1.89 -6.29 6.62
CA PHE A 2 1.19 -5.56 7.68
C PHE A 2 2.07 -5.56 8.92
N ALA A 3 2.70 -4.45 9.24
CA ALA A 3 3.54 -4.32 10.44
C ALA A 3 2.67 -4.10 11.68
N GLY A 4 1.49 -3.48 11.53
CA GLY A 4 0.52 -3.31 12.59
C GLY A 4 -0.89 -3.21 12.03
N THR A 5 -1.84 -3.84 12.69
CA THR A 5 -3.23 -4.02 12.22
C THR A 5 -4.30 -3.63 13.25
N ALA A 6 -3.90 -3.12 14.43
CA ALA A 6 -4.83 -2.58 15.42
C ALA A 6 -5.31 -1.19 15.04
N GLY A 7 -6.53 -0.85 15.46
CA GLY A 7 -7.07 0.51 15.43
C GLY A 7 -7.03 1.17 16.80
N SER A 8 -6.65 2.43 16.85
CA SER A 8 -6.63 3.35 18.00
C SER A 8 -5.77 2.92 19.19
N VAL A 9 -5.80 1.66 19.59
CA VAL A 9 -5.09 1.14 20.78
C VAL A 9 -4.41 -0.19 20.43
N PRO A 10 -3.12 -0.36 20.75
CA PRO A 10 -2.44 -1.63 20.50
C PRO A 10 -2.98 -2.73 21.41
N SER A 11 -2.80 -3.97 21.00
CA SER A 11 -3.09 -5.13 21.82
C SER A 11 -1.86 -6.04 21.94
N ALA A 12 -1.93 -7.08 22.75
CA ALA A 12 -0.86 -8.07 22.84
C ALA A 12 -0.60 -8.80 21.49
N ARG A 13 -1.55 -8.76 20.57
CA ARG A 13 -1.51 -9.49 19.30
C ARG A 13 -1.40 -8.58 18.06
N ARG A 14 -1.75 -7.30 18.19
CA ARG A 14 -1.78 -6.34 17.07
C ARG A 14 -1.09 -5.04 17.48
N GLY A 15 -0.09 -4.64 16.71
CA GLY A 15 0.53 -3.31 16.78
C GLY A 15 -0.34 -2.26 16.11
N LEU A 16 -0.04 -0.99 16.36
CA LEU A 16 -0.72 0.16 15.74
C LEU A 16 -0.44 0.26 14.24
N PRO A 17 -1.24 1.05 13.48
CA PRO A 17 -1.23 1.05 12.04
C PRO A 17 0.15 1.26 11.44
N ALA A 18 0.58 0.32 10.62
CA ALA A 18 1.78 0.40 9.82
C ALA A 18 1.74 -0.64 8.69
N LEU A 19 1.80 -0.20 7.45
CA LEU A 19 1.84 -1.05 6.27
C LEU A 19 3.15 -0.85 5.51
N PHE A 20 3.95 -1.91 5.42
CA PHE A 20 5.20 -1.89 4.66
C PHE A 20 4.97 -2.40 3.24
N VAL A 21 5.30 -1.57 2.25
CA VAL A 21 5.22 -1.89 0.82
C VAL A 21 6.62 -2.01 0.25
N ARG A 22 6.88 -3.10 -0.45
CA ARG A 22 8.13 -3.35 -1.18
C ARG A 22 7.87 -3.54 -2.66
N ARG A 23 8.52 -2.72 -3.48
CA ARG A 23 8.45 -2.83 -4.92
C ARG A 23 9.82 -2.51 -5.53
N GLY A 24 10.45 -3.48 -6.16
CA GLY A 24 11.83 -3.30 -6.66
C GLY A 24 12.79 -2.81 -5.56
N ALA A 25 13.37 -1.64 -5.75
CA ALA A 25 14.21 -0.96 -4.77
C ALA A 25 13.42 -0.12 -3.76
N GLU A 26 12.14 0.20 -4.07
CA GLU A 26 11.31 1.04 -3.23
C GLU A 26 10.91 0.33 -1.94
N ARG A 27 11.03 1.04 -0.83
CA ARG A 27 10.69 0.60 0.53
C ARG A 27 9.84 1.69 1.16
N ILE A 28 8.54 1.52 1.11
CA ILE A 28 7.55 2.52 1.53
C ILE A 28 6.87 2.02 2.79
N LEU A 29 6.69 2.92 3.74
CA LEU A 29 5.85 2.68 4.92
C LEU A 29 4.64 3.60 4.85
N ILE A 30 3.44 3.05 5.02
CA ILE A 30 2.20 3.82 5.17
C ILE A 30 1.78 3.69 6.62
N ASP A 31 1.71 4.82 7.28
CA ASP A 31 1.62 5.03 8.71
C ASP A 31 2.79 4.43 9.53
N CYS A 32 3.00 4.99 10.69
CA CYS A 32 4.06 4.63 11.62
C CYS A 32 3.58 4.78 13.06
N GLY A 33 2.65 3.93 13.45
CA GLY A 33 2.13 3.91 14.83
C GLY A 33 3.19 3.55 15.86
N GLU A 34 2.90 3.78 17.14
CA GLU A 34 3.81 3.41 18.22
C GLU A 34 4.22 1.93 18.13
N GLY A 35 5.50 1.66 18.30
CA GLY A 35 6.04 0.30 18.23
C GLY A 35 6.36 -0.22 16.84
N THR A 36 6.07 0.52 15.75
CA THR A 36 6.37 0.12 14.35
C THR A 36 7.84 -0.26 14.18
N GLN A 37 8.76 0.46 14.78
CA GLN A 37 10.19 0.13 14.79
C GLN A 37 10.44 -1.31 15.25
N ARG A 38 9.82 -1.75 16.33
CA ARG A 38 9.95 -3.12 16.85
C ARG A 38 9.30 -4.14 15.92
N GLN A 39 8.17 -3.79 15.32
CA GLN A 39 7.48 -4.65 14.36
C GLN A 39 8.31 -4.88 13.11
N LEU A 40 8.93 -3.84 12.56
CA LEU A 40 9.85 -3.96 11.44
C LEU A 40 11.05 -4.85 11.78
N LEU A 41 11.68 -4.64 12.94
CA LEU A 41 12.81 -5.46 13.39
C LEU A 41 12.47 -6.96 13.51
N ARG A 42 11.24 -7.29 13.86
CA ARG A 42 10.77 -8.68 14.02
C ARG A 42 10.42 -9.35 12.69
N SER A 43 10.25 -8.60 11.61
CA SER A 43 9.76 -9.10 10.32
C SER A 43 10.77 -8.88 9.19
N VAL A 44 10.78 -7.69 8.60
CA VAL A 44 11.61 -7.34 7.43
C VAL A 44 12.96 -6.73 7.80
N GLY A 45 13.23 -6.56 9.08
CA GLY A 45 14.37 -5.80 9.60
C GLY A 45 14.14 -4.29 9.48
N LEU A 46 15.13 -3.51 9.89
CA LEU A 46 15.15 -2.08 9.60
C LEU A 46 15.59 -1.91 8.15
N SER A 47 14.63 -2.08 7.26
CA SER A 47 14.84 -1.87 5.84
C SER A 47 15.24 -0.42 5.56
N ASP A 48 15.96 -0.21 4.49
CA ASP A 48 16.26 1.13 3.97
C ASP A 48 14.98 1.77 3.41
N LEU A 49 14.11 2.25 4.30
CA LEU A 49 12.92 2.97 3.88
C LEU A 49 13.31 4.15 3.01
N THR A 50 12.63 4.30 1.88
CA THR A 50 12.77 5.45 0.99
C THR A 50 11.80 6.55 1.39
N ASP A 51 10.57 6.16 1.73
CA ASP A 51 9.46 7.06 2.01
C ASP A 51 8.58 6.54 3.14
N ILE A 52 7.99 7.46 3.88
CA ILE A 52 6.91 7.21 4.85
C ILE A 52 5.75 8.11 4.46
N PHE A 53 4.55 7.54 4.34
CA PHE A 53 3.31 8.26 4.06
C PHE A 53 2.40 8.19 5.27
N ILE A 54 2.05 9.35 5.83
CA ILE A 54 1.13 9.46 6.97
C ILE A 54 -0.25 9.80 6.45
N THR A 55 -1.24 8.96 6.78
CA THR A 55 -2.61 9.12 6.31
C THR A 55 -3.31 10.31 6.97
N HIS A 56 -3.12 10.48 8.27
CA HIS A 56 -3.66 11.59 9.06
C HIS A 56 -2.92 11.76 10.40
N LEU A 57 -3.26 12.80 11.15
CA LEU A 57 -2.47 13.20 12.32
C LEU A 57 -3.01 12.67 13.66
N HIS A 58 -3.83 11.60 13.70
CA HIS A 58 -4.08 10.89 14.95
C HIS A 58 -2.82 10.16 15.42
N VAL A 59 -2.62 10.15 16.72
CA VAL A 59 -1.34 9.71 17.34
C VAL A 59 -0.97 8.26 17.03
N ASP A 60 -1.94 7.39 16.85
CA ASP A 60 -1.75 5.97 16.53
C ASP A 60 -1.22 5.73 15.11
N HIS A 61 -1.22 6.75 14.23
CA HIS A 61 -0.71 6.66 12.87
C HIS A 61 0.71 7.20 12.69
N TRP A 62 1.26 7.98 13.63
CA TRP A 62 2.58 8.61 13.44
C TRP A 62 3.50 8.59 14.67
N LEU A 63 3.00 8.27 15.89
CA LEU A 63 3.80 8.39 17.11
C LEU A 63 5.04 7.48 17.13
N GLY A 64 5.12 6.47 16.29
CA GLY A 64 6.31 5.65 16.10
C GLY A 64 7.47 6.34 15.39
N LEU A 65 7.22 7.46 14.67
CA LEU A 65 8.24 8.18 13.91
C LEU A 65 9.45 8.58 14.75
N PRO A 66 9.30 9.23 15.93
CA PRO A 66 10.47 9.64 16.70
C PRO A 66 11.41 8.49 17.07
N GLY A 67 10.85 7.36 17.49
CA GLY A 67 11.62 6.16 17.82
C GLY A 67 12.30 5.52 16.62
N LEU A 68 11.61 5.47 15.48
CA LEU A 68 12.15 4.96 14.22
C LEU A 68 13.31 5.84 13.72
N LEU A 69 13.13 7.16 13.70
CA LEU A 69 14.17 8.12 13.30
C LEU A 69 15.42 8.02 14.18
N GLN A 70 15.24 7.92 15.50
CA GLN A 70 16.36 7.71 16.42
C GLN A 70 17.09 6.39 16.16
N THR A 71 16.37 5.34 15.85
CA THR A 71 17.01 4.05 15.54
C THR A 71 17.82 4.13 14.24
N PHE A 72 17.30 4.79 13.22
CA PHE A 72 18.05 5.03 11.99
C PHE A 72 19.30 5.87 12.26
N ASN A 73 19.19 6.90 13.09
CA ASN A 73 20.31 7.76 13.48
C ASN A 73 21.40 6.98 14.23
N LEU A 74 21.02 6.13 15.19
CA LEU A 74 21.95 5.30 15.97
C LEU A 74 22.58 4.15 15.17
N ARG A 75 22.06 3.87 13.97
CA ARG A 75 22.60 2.90 13.02
C ARG A 75 23.32 3.54 11.84
N ASP A 76 23.72 4.79 12.00
CA ASP A 76 24.52 5.55 11.03
C ASP A 76 23.91 5.54 9.62
N ARG A 77 22.56 5.70 9.54
CA ARG A 77 21.88 5.80 8.24
C ARG A 77 22.49 6.97 7.46
N ASP A 78 22.88 6.73 6.21
CA ASP A 78 23.44 7.71 5.28
C ASP A 78 22.46 8.14 4.18
N ARG A 79 21.39 7.36 3.96
CA ARG A 79 20.40 7.60 2.92
C ARG A 79 19.33 8.62 3.36
N PRO A 80 18.91 9.52 2.47
CA PRO A 80 17.77 10.41 2.74
C PRO A 80 16.51 9.62 3.08
N LEU A 81 15.61 10.24 3.85
CA LEU A 81 14.26 9.74 4.13
C LEU A 81 13.27 10.88 3.88
N ALA A 82 12.23 10.62 3.12
CA ALA A 82 11.11 11.54 2.96
C ALA A 82 9.90 11.06 3.79
N ILE A 83 9.22 12.01 4.46
CA ILE A 83 7.96 11.77 5.16
C ILE A 83 6.91 12.65 4.51
N HIS A 84 5.88 12.03 3.96
CA HIS A 84 4.77 12.67 3.27
C HIS A 84 3.51 12.57 4.11
N GLY A 85 2.62 13.56 4.03
CA GLY A 85 1.33 13.49 4.71
C GLY A 85 0.52 14.76 4.56
N PRO A 86 -0.61 14.88 5.28
CA PRO A 86 -1.48 16.03 5.16
C PRO A 86 -0.85 17.30 5.78
N PRO A 87 -1.37 18.50 5.43
CA PRO A 87 -1.06 19.76 6.11
C PRO A 87 -1.10 19.64 7.63
N GLY A 88 -0.11 20.21 8.31
CA GLY A 88 0.14 20.08 9.75
C GLY A 88 1.23 19.06 10.10
N LEU A 89 1.62 18.17 9.18
CA LEU A 89 2.69 17.19 9.40
C LEU A 89 4.04 17.86 9.72
N ALA A 90 4.38 18.92 9.00
CA ALA A 90 5.62 19.65 9.21
C ALA A 90 5.68 20.30 10.61
N GLU A 91 4.55 20.76 11.14
CA GLU A 91 4.44 21.30 12.50
C GLU A 91 4.64 20.20 13.54
N VAL A 92 3.98 19.04 13.37
CA VAL A 92 4.16 17.85 14.22
C VAL A 92 5.62 17.45 14.24
N MET A 93 6.26 17.29 13.10
CA MET A 93 7.67 16.90 13.01
C MET A 93 8.60 17.92 13.64
N ARG A 94 8.32 19.21 13.48
CA ARG A 94 9.09 20.28 14.11
C ARG A 94 8.96 20.25 15.64
N SER A 95 7.77 20.00 16.16
CA SER A 95 7.56 19.90 17.61
C SER A 95 8.27 18.68 18.20
N MET A 96 8.35 17.57 17.45
CA MET A 96 9.04 16.35 17.86
C MET A 96 10.58 16.42 17.69
N LYS A 97 11.12 17.48 17.11
CA LYS A 97 12.56 17.62 16.92
C LYS A 97 13.39 17.53 18.20
N ARG A 98 12.81 17.95 19.32
CA ARG A 98 13.45 17.80 20.65
C ARG A 98 13.52 16.34 21.12
N VAL A 99 12.65 15.48 20.60
CA VAL A 99 12.57 14.06 20.94
C VAL A 99 13.53 13.25 20.09
N TYR A 100 13.50 13.39 18.75
CA TYR A 100 14.38 12.63 17.85
C TYR A 100 15.76 13.30 17.65
N GLY A 101 15.93 14.56 18.02
CA GLY A 101 17.24 15.24 18.03
C GLY A 101 17.80 15.59 16.66
N LYS A 102 19.15 15.66 16.59
CA LYS A 102 19.87 15.84 15.33
C LYS A 102 20.08 14.48 14.67
N LEU A 103 19.72 14.39 13.40
CA LEU A 103 19.91 13.18 12.59
C LEU A 103 21.21 13.26 11.76
N CYS A 104 21.83 12.11 11.52
CA CYS A 104 23.02 11.99 10.68
C CYS A 104 22.67 11.90 9.18
N PHE A 105 21.39 11.80 8.84
CA PHE A 105 20.89 11.72 7.46
C PHE A 105 19.93 12.88 7.14
N ALA A 106 19.71 13.12 5.85
CA ALA A 106 18.75 14.10 5.38
C ALA A 106 17.32 13.59 5.62
N LEU A 107 16.50 14.39 6.30
CA LEU A 107 15.08 14.18 6.49
C LEU A 107 14.31 15.28 5.75
N GLU A 108 13.49 14.86 4.80
CA GLU A 108 12.53 15.73 4.11
C GLU A 108 11.14 15.50 4.65
N VAL A 109 10.39 16.58 4.88
CA VAL A 109 8.97 16.51 5.28
C VAL A 109 8.15 17.25 4.24
N VAL A 110 7.26 16.54 3.58
CA VAL A 110 6.46 17.03 2.46
C VAL A 110 5.00 16.95 2.81
N GLU A 111 4.33 18.10 2.86
CA GLU A 111 2.88 18.16 3.00
C GLU A 111 2.24 18.04 1.61
N LEU A 112 1.27 17.16 1.49
CA LEU A 112 0.53 16.91 0.26
C LEU A 112 -0.90 17.43 0.37
N GLU A 113 -1.40 18.00 -0.70
CA GLU A 113 -2.83 18.26 -0.86
C GLU A 113 -3.52 17.06 -1.54
N ALA A 114 -4.82 16.92 -1.33
CA ALA A 114 -5.59 15.87 -2.01
C ALA A 114 -5.50 16.01 -3.53
N GLY A 115 -5.20 14.92 -4.22
CA GLY A 115 -4.96 14.87 -5.66
C GLY A 115 -3.50 15.05 -6.05
N GLU A 116 -2.62 15.45 -5.14
CA GLU A 116 -1.18 15.45 -5.41
C GLU A 116 -0.59 14.05 -5.33
N SER A 117 0.51 13.84 -6.04
CA SER A 117 1.21 12.56 -6.08
C SER A 117 2.72 12.71 -5.94
N VAL A 118 3.34 11.64 -5.48
CA VAL A 118 4.80 11.47 -5.39
C VAL A 118 5.22 10.42 -6.39
N ARG A 119 6.13 10.78 -7.29
CA ARG A 119 6.68 9.87 -8.29
C ARG A 119 7.96 9.22 -7.78
N ARG A 120 8.08 7.89 -7.93
CA ARG A 120 9.27 7.09 -7.65
C ARG A 120 9.49 6.10 -8.79
N ASP A 121 10.60 6.20 -9.50
CA ASP A 121 10.93 5.37 -10.68
C ASP A 121 9.68 5.05 -11.53
N THR A 122 9.15 3.84 -11.41
CA THR A 122 7.97 3.37 -12.14
C THR A 122 6.73 3.23 -11.25
N LEU A 123 6.69 3.91 -10.10
CA LEU A 123 5.58 3.91 -9.14
C LEU A 123 5.13 5.35 -8.85
N GLU A 124 3.84 5.57 -8.91
CA GLU A 124 3.20 6.82 -8.49
C GLU A 124 2.36 6.57 -7.25
N ILE A 125 2.47 7.46 -6.25
CA ILE A 125 1.71 7.40 -5.00
C ILE A 125 0.88 8.68 -4.89
N GLY A 126 -0.41 8.59 -5.09
CA GLY A 126 -1.34 9.72 -5.03
C GLY A 126 -2.10 9.77 -3.70
N ALA A 127 -2.29 10.98 -3.18
CA ALA A 127 -3.13 11.24 -2.01
C ALA A 127 -4.58 11.46 -2.42
N VAL A 128 -5.51 10.72 -1.79
CA VAL A 128 -6.96 10.83 -2.02
C VAL A 128 -7.65 11.24 -0.75
N ASN A 129 -8.46 12.28 -0.80
CA ASN A 129 -9.23 12.71 0.36
C ASN A 129 -10.25 11.66 0.77
N VAL A 130 -10.29 11.30 2.05
CA VAL A 130 -11.24 10.34 2.62
C VAL A 130 -12.08 10.99 3.71
N ARG A 131 -13.12 10.30 4.15
CA ARG A 131 -14.11 10.86 5.07
C ARG A 131 -13.81 10.46 6.52
N HIS A 132 -13.07 11.32 7.21
CA HIS A 132 -12.77 11.14 8.63
C HIS A 132 -13.09 12.38 9.45
N ARG A 133 -12.91 12.35 10.77
CA ARG A 133 -13.17 13.46 11.69
C ARG A 133 -12.13 14.58 11.60
N VAL A 134 -10.94 14.26 11.12
CA VAL A 134 -9.85 15.19 10.80
C VAL A 134 -9.49 15.04 9.33
N LEU A 135 -8.69 15.95 8.80
CA LEU A 135 -8.15 15.80 7.44
C LEU A 135 -7.39 14.48 7.36
N ALA A 136 -7.81 13.63 6.45
CA ALA A 136 -7.26 12.28 6.27
C ALA A 136 -7.19 11.91 4.78
N TYR A 137 -6.15 11.17 4.44
CA TYR A 137 -5.90 10.66 3.09
C TYR A 137 -5.87 9.14 3.06
N GLY A 138 -6.46 8.59 2.01
CA GLY A 138 -6.05 7.31 1.47
C GLY A 138 -4.88 7.51 0.51
N TYR A 139 -4.14 6.44 0.24
CA TYR A 139 -3.05 6.45 -0.73
C TYR A 139 -3.29 5.44 -1.84
N VAL A 140 -3.08 5.88 -3.08
CA VAL A 140 -3.21 5.06 -4.29
C VAL A 140 -1.82 4.88 -4.88
N LEU A 141 -1.35 3.65 -4.90
CA LEU A 141 -0.07 3.27 -5.47
C LEU A 141 -0.32 2.62 -6.83
N VAL A 142 0.20 3.21 -7.90
CA VAL A 142 0.00 2.74 -9.27
C VAL A 142 1.36 2.57 -9.93
N GLU A 143 1.61 1.37 -10.45
CA GLU A 143 2.78 1.12 -11.30
C GLU A 143 2.53 1.60 -12.73
N ASP A 144 3.60 1.98 -13.41
CA ASP A 144 3.53 2.29 -14.82
C ASP A 144 3.00 1.11 -15.64
N PRO A 145 2.23 1.41 -16.68
CA PRO A 145 1.88 0.42 -17.65
C PRO A 145 3.12 -0.22 -18.28
N ARG A 146 3.01 -1.48 -18.63
CA ARG A 146 4.09 -2.27 -19.21
C ARG A 146 3.85 -2.52 -20.70
N PRO A 147 4.90 -2.64 -21.49
CA PRO A 147 4.75 -3.04 -22.89
C PRO A 147 3.92 -4.31 -23.03
N GLY A 148 3.21 -4.43 -24.12
CA GLY A 148 2.52 -5.65 -24.53
C GLY A 148 3.47 -6.85 -24.63
N ARG A 149 2.91 -8.05 -24.71
CA ARG A 149 3.73 -9.24 -24.96
C ARG A 149 4.30 -9.19 -26.37
N PHE A 150 5.59 -9.46 -26.47
CA PHE A 150 6.26 -9.61 -27.75
C PHE A 150 5.96 -11.00 -28.32
N ASP A 151 5.43 -11.04 -29.54
CA ASP A 151 5.16 -12.27 -30.27
C ASP A 151 6.40 -12.65 -31.11
N ALA A 152 7.23 -13.51 -30.50
CA ALA A 152 8.47 -13.94 -31.12
C ALA A 152 8.24 -14.82 -32.37
N GLU A 153 7.16 -15.62 -32.37
CA GLU A 153 6.82 -16.50 -33.50
C GLU A 153 6.34 -15.67 -34.70
N LEU A 154 5.45 -14.71 -34.44
CA LEU A 154 5.00 -13.79 -35.48
C LEU A 154 6.16 -12.96 -36.02
N ALA A 155 7.03 -12.41 -35.16
CA ALA A 155 8.19 -11.63 -35.61
C ALA A 155 9.12 -12.47 -36.50
N ALA A 156 9.40 -13.72 -36.13
CA ALA A 156 10.21 -14.63 -36.96
C ALA A 156 9.52 -14.96 -38.30
N SER A 157 8.20 -15.18 -38.28
CA SER A 157 7.44 -15.44 -39.51
C SER A 157 7.42 -14.26 -40.49
N LEU A 158 7.53 -13.03 -39.97
CA LEU A 158 7.67 -11.80 -40.74
C LEU A 158 9.11 -11.52 -41.21
N GLY A 159 10.05 -12.45 -40.97
CA GLY A 159 11.42 -12.37 -41.45
C GLY A 159 12.41 -11.66 -40.51
N VAL A 160 12.03 -11.40 -39.27
CA VAL A 160 12.96 -10.82 -38.30
C VAL A 160 13.80 -11.93 -37.66
N THR A 161 15.12 -11.77 -37.66
CA THR A 161 16.03 -12.77 -37.12
C THR A 161 15.97 -12.77 -35.58
N PRO A 162 15.75 -13.93 -34.90
CA PRO A 162 15.81 -14.04 -33.46
C PRO A 162 17.15 -13.56 -32.90
N GLY A 163 17.09 -12.81 -31.79
CA GLY A 163 18.27 -12.28 -31.13
C GLY A 163 18.22 -10.74 -30.97
N PRO A 164 19.31 -10.01 -31.31
CA PRO A 164 19.38 -8.55 -31.13
C PRO A 164 18.22 -7.77 -31.79
N ASP A 165 17.76 -8.24 -32.94
CA ASP A 165 16.67 -7.61 -33.71
C ASP A 165 15.33 -7.68 -32.97
N PHE A 166 15.04 -8.75 -32.25
CA PHE A 166 13.88 -8.81 -31.35
C PHE A 166 13.95 -7.74 -30.25
N GLY A 167 15.14 -7.52 -29.67
CA GLY A 167 15.37 -6.47 -28.71
C GLY A 167 15.17 -5.07 -29.29
N ARG A 168 15.52 -4.86 -30.56
CA ARG A 168 15.28 -3.58 -31.26
C ARG A 168 13.79 -3.31 -31.43
N LEU A 169 13.02 -4.32 -31.88
CA LEU A 169 11.56 -4.23 -31.96
C LEU A 169 10.93 -3.90 -30.59
N GLN A 170 11.37 -4.59 -29.54
CA GLN A 170 10.87 -4.34 -28.18
C GLN A 170 11.18 -2.91 -27.68
N ARG A 171 12.22 -2.28 -28.17
CA ARG A 171 12.56 -0.87 -27.89
C ARG A 171 11.85 0.14 -28.79
N GLY A 172 10.96 -0.32 -29.68
CA GLY A 172 10.19 0.56 -30.54
C GLY A 172 10.82 0.83 -31.91
N GLU A 173 11.90 0.11 -32.28
CA GLU A 173 12.55 0.27 -33.60
C GLU A 173 11.85 -0.60 -34.66
N THR A 174 11.73 -0.08 -35.88
CA THR A 174 11.33 -0.90 -37.03
C THR A 174 12.52 -1.72 -37.54
N VAL A 175 12.35 -3.04 -37.71
CA VAL A 175 13.42 -3.97 -38.11
C VAL A 175 12.94 -4.80 -39.30
N ALA A 176 13.72 -4.86 -40.37
CA ALA A 176 13.38 -5.60 -41.60
C ALA A 176 11.99 -5.25 -42.16
N GLY A 177 11.52 -4.01 -42.01
CA GLY A 177 10.21 -3.55 -42.40
C GLY A 177 9.06 -3.92 -41.46
N VAL A 178 9.33 -4.67 -40.40
CA VAL A 178 8.35 -5.00 -39.34
C VAL A 178 8.34 -3.90 -38.32
N ARG A 179 7.15 -3.37 -38.03
CA ARG A 179 6.94 -2.35 -36.99
C ARG A 179 6.61 -3.00 -35.66
N PRO A 180 6.99 -2.38 -34.52
CA PRO A 180 6.70 -2.87 -33.16
C PRO A 180 5.23 -3.26 -32.94
N GLU A 181 4.30 -2.43 -33.43
CA GLU A 181 2.85 -2.62 -33.22
C GLU A 181 2.31 -3.90 -33.87
N GLN A 182 3.04 -4.47 -34.81
CA GLN A 182 2.67 -5.72 -35.48
C GLN A 182 2.97 -6.95 -34.64
N VAL A 183 3.96 -6.84 -33.73
CA VAL A 183 4.51 -7.97 -32.98
C VAL A 183 4.51 -7.74 -31.45
N ILE A 184 4.12 -6.56 -31.01
CA ILE A 184 3.93 -6.24 -29.61
C ILE A 184 2.43 -6.05 -29.37
N GLY A 185 1.85 -6.88 -28.51
CA GLY A 185 0.43 -6.80 -28.16
C GLY A 185 0.07 -5.49 -27.42
N ALA A 186 -1.18 -5.37 -27.01
CA ALA A 186 -1.65 -4.21 -26.27
C ALA A 186 -0.85 -3.99 -24.98
N GLN A 187 -0.69 -2.72 -24.61
CA GLN A 187 -0.09 -2.32 -23.35
C GLN A 187 -0.82 -2.99 -22.18
N ARG A 188 -0.09 -3.39 -21.16
CA ARG A 188 -0.62 -4.06 -19.96
C ARG A 188 -0.56 -3.12 -18.78
N ASP A 189 -1.64 -3.03 -18.02
CA ASP A 189 -1.69 -2.18 -16.85
C ASP A 189 -0.65 -2.59 -15.80
N GLY A 190 -0.17 -1.61 -15.08
CA GLY A 190 0.60 -1.78 -13.87
C GLY A 190 -0.28 -2.27 -12.72
N ARG A 191 0.34 -2.73 -11.64
CA ARG A 191 -0.40 -3.11 -10.43
C ARG A 191 -0.90 -1.86 -9.71
N LYS A 192 -2.08 -1.98 -9.10
CA LYS A 192 -2.72 -0.91 -8.35
C LYS A 192 -3.05 -1.37 -6.93
N VAL A 193 -2.56 -0.64 -5.94
CA VAL A 193 -2.85 -0.86 -4.52
C VAL A 193 -3.46 0.40 -3.94
N VAL A 194 -4.55 0.25 -3.21
CA VAL A 194 -5.21 1.36 -2.53
C VAL A 194 -5.24 1.08 -1.03
N VAL A 195 -4.87 2.09 -0.23
CA VAL A 195 -4.90 2.06 1.23
C VAL A 195 -5.84 3.15 1.70
N SER A 196 -6.87 2.78 2.44
CA SER A 196 -7.92 3.73 2.83
C SER A 196 -7.47 4.79 3.84
N GLY A 197 -6.51 4.46 4.74
CA GLY A 197 -6.41 5.17 6.01
C GLY A 197 -7.72 4.99 6.81
N ASP A 198 -7.96 5.86 7.78
CA ASP A 198 -9.20 5.87 8.56
C ASP A 198 -10.30 6.62 7.81
N THR A 199 -11.44 5.98 7.63
CA THR A 199 -12.53 6.56 6.84
C THR A 199 -13.90 5.95 7.15
N ALA A 200 -14.91 6.79 7.20
CA ALA A 200 -16.27 6.34 6.91
C ALA A 200 -16.42 6.08 5.40
N PRO A 201 -17.39 5.28 4.96
CA PRO A 201 -17.61 5.03 3.54
C PRO A 201 -17.69 6.34 2.75
N CYS A 202 -16.92 6.46 1.66
CA CYS A 202 -16.89 7.65 0.82
C CYS A 202 -16.66 7.31 -0.65
N GLU A 203 -17.27 8.11 -1.52
CA GLU A 203 -17.24 7.92 -2.97
C GLU A 203 -15.83 8.13 -3.55
N THR A 204 -15.08 9.09 -3.02
CA THR A 204 -13.71 9.37 -3.49
C THR A 204 -12.79 8.15 -3.40
N LEU A 205 -12.90 7.40 -2.29
CA LEU A 205 -12.15 6.16 -2.12
C LEU A 205 -12.65 5.05 -3.05
N ALA A 206 -13.97 4.90 -3.21
CA ALA A 206 -14.55 3.90 -4.11
C ALA A 206 -14.09 4.12 -5.56
N ILE A 207 -14.13 5.36 -6.04
CA ILE A 207 -13.61 5.73 -7.36
C ILE A 207 -12.10 5.43 -7.47
N ALA A 208 -11.34 5.84 -6.45
CA ALA A 208 -9.90 5.60 -6.43
C ALA A 208 -9.54 4.12 -6.40
N ALA A 209 -10.37 3.29 -5.75
CA ALA A 209 -10.16 1.84 -5.64
C ALA A 209 -10.60 1.05 -6.88
N HIS A 210 -11.33 1.66 -7.82
CA HIS A 210 -11.86 0.93 -8.98
C HIS A 210 -10.78 0.14 -9.71
N GLY A 211 -11.02 -1.18 -9.88
CA GLY A 211 -10.13 -2.13 -10.54
C GLY A 211 -8.80 -2.40 -9.82
N ALA A 212 -8.66 -2.02 -8.54
CA ALA A 212 -7.42 -2.24 -7.83
C ALA A 212 -7.11 -3.73 -7.63
N ASP A 213 -5.83 -4.10 -7.69
CA ASP A 213 -5.40 -5.44 -7.36
C ASP A 213 -5.58 -5.73 -5.85
N LEU A 214 -5.32 -4.73 -5.00
CA LEU A 214 -5.50 -4.82 -3.56
C LEU A 214 -6.11 -3.52 -3.03
N LEU A 215 -7.20 -3.65 -2.28
CA LEU A 215 -7.70 -2.62 -1.39
C LEU A 215 -7.38 -3.01 0.06
N VAL A 216 -6.56 -2.23 0.74
CA VAL A 216 -6.37 -2.29 2.19
C VAL A 216 -7.31 -1.28 2.82
N HIS A 217 -8.35 -1.76 3.50
CA HIS A 217 -9.39 -0.90 4.06
C HIS A 217 -9.52 -1.10 5.56
N GLU A 218 -9.74 0.00 6.28
CA GLU A 218 -10.07 -0.08 7.70
C GLU A 218 -11.41 -0.81 7.91
N ALA A 219 -11.50 -1.54 9.01
CA ALA A 219 -12.72 -2.17 9.50
C ALA A 219 -12.72 -2.15 11.03
N THR A 220 -12.80 -0.93 11.55
CA THR A 220 -12.68 -0.69 13.00
C THR A 220 -13.81 -1.36 13.76
N PHE A 221 -14.99 -1.50 13.14
CA PHE A 221 -16.19 -2.01 13.75
C PHE A 221 -16.86 -3.12 12.94
N GLY A 222 -17.67 -3.96 13.63
CA GLY A 222 -18.67 -4.81 13.01
C GLY A 222 -19.97 -4.05 12.77
N GLU A 223 -20.87 -4.65 12.02
CA GLU A 223 -22.13 -4.03 11.60
C GLU A 223 -23.05 -3.70 12.79
N GLU A 224 -22.94 -4.42 13.88
CA GLU A 224 -23.70 -4.16 15.13
C GLU A 224 -23.31 -2.81 15.77
N GLU A 225 -22.12 -2.28 15.48
CA GLU A 225 -21.69 -0.96 15.93
C GLU A 225 -21.65 0.10 14.81
N ARG A 226 -22.48 -0.05 13.74
CA ARG A 226 -22.55 0.88 12.60
C ARG A 226 -22.74 2.35 13.00
N ASP A 227 -23.61 2.62 13.98
CA ASP A 227 -23.85 3.99 14.44
C ASP A 227 -22.60 4.56 15.10
N ARG A 228 -21.85 3.74 15.81
CA ARG A 228 -20.58 4.14 16.40
C ARG A 228 -19.53 4.40 15.31
N ALA A 229 -19.41 3.52 14.33
CA ALA A 229 -18.54 3.72 13.18
C ALA A 229 -18.81 5.07 12.51
N ARG A 230 -20.08 5.37 12.22
CA ARG A 230 -20.50 6.65 11.66
C ARG A 230 -20.14 7.85 12.55
N LEU A 231 -20.36 7.76 13.87
CA LEU A 231 -20.09 8.82 14.82
C LEU A 231 -18.60 9.12 14.94
N THR A 232 -17.76 8.11 14.86
CA THR A 232 -16.32 8.22 14.99
C THR A 232 -15.58 8.40 13.66
N GLY A 233 -16.29 8.36 12.52
CA GLY A 233 -15.71 8.54 11.18
C GLY A 233 -14.95 7.32 10.67
N HIS A 234 -15.43 6.12 11.03
CA HIS A 234 -14.87 4.82 10.62
C HIS A 234 -15.86 3.99 9.82
N SER A 235 -15.42 2.82 9.37
CA SER A 235 -16.21 1.85 8.63
C SER A 235 -16.48 0.58 9.43
N THR A 236 -17.59 -0.11 9.12
CA THR A 236 -17.79 -1.51 9.48
C THR A 236 -17.13 -2.43 8.46
N ALA A 237 -16.92 -3.70 8.83
CA ALA A 237 -16.37 -4.69 7.92
C ALA A 237 -17.27 -4.91 6.69
N ALA A 238 -18.61 -4.91 6.87
CA ALA A 238 -19.56 -4.98 5.77
C ALA A 238 -19.48 -3.76 4.84
N GLN A 239 -19.30 -2.55 5.38
CA GLN A 239 -19.14 -1.33 4.59
C GLN A 239 -17.84 -1.33 3.78
N ALA A 240 -16.74 -1.78 4.37
CA ALA A 240 -15.47 -1.95 3.65
C ALA A 240 -15.60 -2.95 2.49
N ALA A 241 -16.30 -4.07 2.74
CA ALA A 241 -16.58 -5.08 1.73
C ALA A 241 -17.51 -4.57 0.61
N GLN A 242 -18.49 -3.71 0.93
CA GLN A 242 -19.34 -3.10 -0.07
C GLN A 242 -18.54 -2.17 -1.00
N ILE A 243 -17.64 -1.34 -0.44
CA ILE A 243 -16.73 -0.51 -1.25
C ILE A 243 -15.86 -1.38 -2.17
N ALA A 244 -15.35 -2.49 -1.65
CA ALA A 244 -14.54 -3.42 -2.44
C ALA A 244 -15.31 -4.05 -3.61
N ALA A 245 -16.57 -4.43 -3.36
CA ALA A 245 -17.46 -4.98 -4.39
C ALA A 245 -17.81 -3.94 -5.45
N ASP A 246 -18.22 -2.74 -5.04
CA ASP A 246 -18.60 -1.64 -5.93
C ASP A 246 -17.42 -1.16 -6.79
N ALA A 247 -16.21 -1.21 -6.23
CA ALA A 247 -14.97 -0.84 -6.91
C ALA A 247 -14.36 -1.98 -7.73
N GLU A 248 -14.94 -3.17 -7.75
CA GLU A 248 -14.44 -4.35 -8.50
C GLU A 248 -12.97 -4.68 -8.17
N VAL A 249 -12.56 -4.57 -6.91
CA VAL A 249 -11.19 -4.89 -6.52
C VAL A 249 -10.95 -6.40 -6.58
N LYS A 250 -9.68 -6.83 -6.77
CA LYS A 250 -9.38 -8.27 -6.82
C LYS A 250 -9.26 -8.91 -5.44
N LEU A 251 -8.80 -8.15 -4.44
CA LEU A 251 -8.66 -8.60 -3.06
C LEU A 251 -8.90 -7.44 -2.10
N LEU A 252 -9.70 -7.68 -1.07
CA LEU A 252 -9.85 -6.80 0.08
C LEU A 252 -9.02 -7.34 1.26
N ALA A 253 -8.22 -6.49 1.89
CA ALA A 253 -7.53 -6.78 3.14
C ALA A 253 -8.02 -5.81 4.23
N LEU A 254 -8.66 -6.34 5.27
CA LEU A 254 -9.16 -5.55 6.38
C LEU A 254 -8.04 -5.24 7.38
N THR A 255 -7.99 -4.00 7.86
CA THR A 255 -7.02 -3.51 8.85
C THR A 255 -7.68 -2.59 9.87
N HIS A 256 -6.90 -2.00 10.77
CA HIS A 256 -7.37 -1.06 11.79
C HIS A 256 -8.46 -1.66 12.69
N ILE A 257 -8.21 -2.87 13.16
CA ILE A 257 -9.20 -3.67 13.91
C ILE A 257 -9.24 -3.21 15.36
N SER A 258 -10.42 -2.84 15.86
CA SER A 258 -10.61 -2.52 17.26
C SER A 258 -10.28 -3.71 18.18
N ALA A 259 -9.63 -3.44 19.31
CA ALA A 259 -9.31 -4.46 20.31
C ALA A 259 -10.53 -5.22 20.88
N ARG A 260 -11.75 -4.79 20.55
CA ARG A 260 -13.01 -5.45 20.91
C ARG A 260 -13.26 -6.75 20.15
N TYR A 261 -12.64 -6.88 18.97
CA TYR A 261 -12.88 -7.97 18.03
C TYR A 261 -11.70 -8.96 18.02
N GLY A 262 -12.03 -10.24 17.95
CA GLY A 262 -11.05 -11.30 17.68
C GLY A 262 -10.60 -11.27 16.22
N GLY A 263 -11.48 -10.80 15.33
CA GLY A 263 -11.26 -10.59 13.91
C GLY A 263 -11.94 -11.61 13.00
N SER A 264 -12.23 -12.85 13.47
CA SER A 264 -12.93 -13.85 12.66
C SER A 264 -14.33 -13.39 12.27
N GLU A 265 -15.04 -12.79 13.20
CA GLU A 265 -16.38 -12.23 13.03
C GLU A 265 -16.43 -11.14 11.96
N LEU A 266 -15.46 -10.22 11.98
CA LEU A 266 -15.35 -9.15 10.99
C LEU A 266 -15.04 -9.70 9.58
N ARG A 267 -14.19 -10.72 9.51
CA ARG A 267 -13.89 -11.38 8.23
C ARG A 267 -15.11 -12.12 7.68
N GLU A 268 -15.86 -12.82 8.51
CA GLU A 268 -17.08 -13.53 8.12
C GLU A 268 -18.15 -12.56 7.64
N GLU A 269 -18.34 -11.45 8.37
CA GLU A 269 -19.23 -10.36 7.98
C GLU A 269 -18.87 -9.79 6.60
N ALA A 270 -17.61 -9.44 6.39
CA ALA A 270 -17.17 -8.89 5.13
C ALA A 270 -17.25 -9.88 3.98
N ARG A 271 -16.92 -11.17 4.21
CA ARG A 271 -17.03 -12.22 3.20
C ARG A 271 -18.45 -12.52 2.76
N ALA A 272 -19.42 -12.26 3.60
CA ALA A 272 -20.83 -12.37 3.21
C ALA A 272 -21.22 -11.33 2.12
N VAL A 273 -20.46 -10.22 1.99
CA VAL A 273 -20.65 -9.17 1.00
C VAL A 273 -19.66 -9.32 -0.16
N PHE A 274 -18.39 -9.57 0.15
CA PHE A 274 -17.31 -9.71 -0.83
C PHE A 274 -16.39 -10.88 -0.44
N GLU A 275 -16.51 -12.01 -1.16
CA GLU A 275 -15.84 -13.28 -0.82
C GLU A 275 -14.32 -13.16 -0.80
N ALA A 276 -13.75 -12.40 -1.75
CA ALA A 276 -12.30 -12.18 -1.84
C ALA A 276 -11.78 -11.21 -0.76
N THR A 277 -12.16 -11.48 0.51
CA THR A 277 -11.76 -10.69 1.68
C THR A 277 -10.86 -11.48 2.60
N GLU A 278 -9.74 -10.86 2.98
CA GLU A 278 -8.82 -11.37 3.98
C GLU A 278 -8.73 -10.42 5.18
N LEU A 279 -8.43 -11.00 6.34
CA LEU A 279 -8.09 -10.26 7.55
C LEU A 279 -6.67 -10.62 7.98
N PRO A 280 -5.68 -9.81 7.61
CA PRO A 280 -4.29 -10.02 7.97
C PRO A 280 -4.07 -9.90 9.48
N ARG A 281 -3.06 -10.60 9.96
CA ARG A 281 -2.42 -10.40 11.26
C ARG A 281 -1.15 -9.60 11.07
N ASP A 282 -0.59 -9.12 12.17
CA ASP A 282 0.73 -8.52 12.13
C ASP A 282 1.73 -9.50 11.50
N PHE A 283 2.56 -8.96 10.61
CA PHE A 283 3.59 -9.62 9.80
C PHE A 283 3.08 -10.42 8.60
N ASP A 284 1.78 -10.67 8.46
CA ASP A 284 1.25 -11.23 7.22
C ASP A 284 1.54 -10.29 6.04
N SER A 285 1.65 -10.84 4.84
CA SER A 285 1.86 -10.05 3.63
C SER A 285 0.89 -10.44 2.53
N VAL A 286 0.59 -9.52 1.64
CA VAL A 286 -0.10 -9.82 0.38
C VAL A 286 0.93 -9.78 -0.74
N GLU A 287 1.03 -10.86 -1.48
CA GLU A 287 1.79 -10.93 -2.72
C GLU A 287 0.86 -10.58 -3.88
N ILE A 288 1.26 -9.61 -4.68
CA ILE A 288 0.50 -9.13 -5.83
C ILE A 288 1.30 -9.50 -7.08
N PRO A 289 1.02 -10.63 -7.72
CA PRO A 289 1.66 -11.00 -8.96
C PRO A 289 1.24 -10.06 -10.09
N LEU A 290 1.95 -10.12 -11.21
CA LEU A 290 1.49 -9.46 -12.43
C LEU A 290 0.18 -10.14 -12.89
N ALA A 291 -0.74 -9.37 -13.46
CA ALA A 291 -2.10 -9.83 -13.81
C ALA A 291 -2.12 -11.13 -14.66
N ASP A 292 -1.07 -11.37 -15.44
CA ASP A 292 -0.90 -12.58 -16.23
C ASP A 292 -0.28 -13.76 -15.48
N ARG A 293 0.02 -13.61 -14.20
CA ARG A 293 0.64 -14.64 -13.34
C ARG A 293 -0.22 -15.08 -12.17
N GLY A 294 -1.42 -14.52 -12.02
CA GLY A 294 -2.36 -14.92 -11.00
C GLY A 294 -3.01 -13.75 -10.24
N ALA A 295 -3.82 -14.08 -9.25
CA ALA A 295 -4.49 -13.13 -8.38
C ALA A 295 -3.63 -12.80 -7.15
N PRO A 296 -3.88 -11.65 -6.48
CA PRO A 296 -3.29 -11.34 -5.18
C PRO A 296 -3.61 -12.41 -4.15
N ILE A 297 -2.64 -12.76 -3.31
CA ILE A 297 -2.79 -13.78 -2.26
C ILE A 297 -2.24 -13.29 -0.92
N LEU A 298 -2.92 -13.66 0.16
CA LEU A 298 -2.41 -13.47 1.51
C LEU A 298 -1.41 -14.58 1.85
N VAL A 299 -0.22 -14.18 2.29
CA VAL A 299 0.84 -15.06 2.78
C VAL A 299 0.96 -14.86 4.29
N ARG A 300 0.75 -15.91 5.06
CA ARG A 300 0.86 -15.87 6.52
C ARG A 300 2.31 -15.81 6.96
N PHE A 301 2.58 -15.03 7.98
CA PHE A 301 3.92 -14.95 8.55
C PHE A 301 4.39 -16.31 9.10
N GLY A 302 5.59 -16.73 8.69
CA GLY A 302 6.15 -18.03 9.04
C GLY A 302 5.75 -19.21 8.14
N GLU A 303 4.85 -18.98 7.18
CA GLU A 303 4.56 -19.94 6.12
C GLU A 303 5.48 -19.68 4.92
N ALA A 304 6.04 -20.76 4.34
CA ALA A 304 6.79 -20.61 3.09
C ALA A 304 5.86 -20.14 1.96
N PRO A 305 6.32 -19.24 1.06
CA PRO A 305 5.53 -18.90 -0.12
C PRO A 305 5.13 -20.16 -0.86
N ARG A 306 3.86 -20.29 -1.20
CA ARG A 306 3.42 -21.40 -2.06
C ARG A 306 4.14 -21.25 -3.39
N ALA A 307 4.94 -22.25 -3.74
CA ALA A 307 5.56 -22.29 -5.06
C ALA A 307 4.43 -22.16 -6.11
N SER A 308 4.50 -21.10 -6.93
CA SER A 308 3.63 -20.95 -8.08
C SER A 308 3.85 -22.14 -9.01
N ALA A 309 2.86 -23.00 -9.15
CA ALA A 309 2.83 -24.10 -10.09
C ALA A 309 2.84 -23.58 -11.53
#